data_ecc86fefc37735fa2337c535b91865fc
#
_entry.id   ecc86fefc37735fa2337c535b91865fc
#
_cell.length_a   1.000
_cell.length_b   1.000
_cell.length_c   1.000
_cell.angle_alpha   90.00
_cell.angle_beta   90.00
_cell.angle_gamma   90.00
#
_symmetry.space_group_name_H-M   'P 1'
#
loop_
_entity.id
_entity.type
_entity.pdbx_description
1 polymer ?
#
loop_
_entity_poly.entity_id
_entity_poly.type
_entity_poly.pdbx_seq_one_letter_code
_entity_poly.pdbx_strand_id
1 'polypeptide(L)'
;MSVMDLTNAVLDLLPSMPSGVKVYRQEEPLESEMPPWIIARVSTDRHVAAETMRFTAHSAMLEVRAVSTTADSVNIWCDDMLIPALANRSPTRPPGYTVGQLTLCEDSGAYAAGLTADDTARRYQVRVLRFRFTWSRP
;
A
#
# COMPACT_ATOMS: atom_id res chain seq x y z
N MET A 1 16.12 16.70 -1.71
CA MET A 1 14.89 15.93 -1.63
C MET A 1 15.12 14.50 -1.26
N SER A 2 14.38 13.99 -0.31
CA SER A 2 14.57 12.64 0.19
C SER A 2 13.54 11.68 -0.41
N VAL A 3 13.84 10.39 -0.32
CA VAL A 3 12.91 9.32 -0.70
C VAL A 3 11.61 9.42 0.12
N MET A 4 11.64 10.04 1.29
CA MET A 4 10.44 10.27 2.09
C MET A 4 9.41 11.14 1.37
N ASP A 5 9.85 12.09 0.56
CA ASP A 5 8.92 12.93 -0.20
C ASP A 5 8.15 12.09 -1.22
N LEU A 6 8.85 11.17 -1.89
CA LEU A 6 8.23 10.23 -2.82
C LEU A 6 7.25 9.30 -2.09
N THR A 7 7.69 8.72 -0.98
CA THR A 7 6.86 7.82 -0.18
C THR A 7 5.59 8.51 0.28
N ASN A 8 5.71 9.74 0.80
CA ASN A 8 4.56 10.50 1.26
C ASN A 8 3.61 10.86 0.12
N ALA A 9 4.14 11.21 -1.05
CA ALA A 9 3.31 11.50 -2.22
C ALA A 9 2.47 10.29 -2.64
N VAL A 10 3.06 9.10 -2.60
CA VAL A 10 2.33 7.86 -2.91
C VAL A 10 1.28 7.58 -1.84
N LEU A 11 1.64 7.69 -0.57
CA LEU A 11 0.72 7.42 0.53
C LEU A 11 -0.43 8.44 0.61
N ASP A 12 -0.21 9.66 0.12
CA ASP A 12 -1.25 10.67 0.08
C ASP A 12 -2.37 10.34 -0.92
N LEU A 13 -2.16 9.36 -1.80
CA LEU A 13 -3.22 8.85 -2.68
C LEU A 13 -4.27 8.02 -1.94
N LEU A 14 -3.97 7.57 -0.73
CA LEU A 14 -4.91 6.76 0.05
C LEU A 14 -6.20 7.54 0.29
N PRO A 15 -7.37 6.90 0.11
CA PRO A 15 -8.63 7.57 0.37
C PRO A 15 -8.88 7.75 1.85
N SER A 16 -9.78 8.66 2.19
CA SER A 16 -10.27 8.77 3.56
C SER A 16 -11.12 7.56 3.87
N MET A 17 -10.76 6.86 4.94
CA MET A 17 -11.48 5.66 5.36
C MET A 17 -12.64 6.00 6.28
N PRO A 18 -13.65 5.11 6.39
CA PRO A 18 -14.76 5.32 7.32
C PRO A 18 -14.29 5.50 8.75
N SER A 19 -15.11 6.19 9.54
CA SER A 19 -14.88 6.37 10.97
C SER A 19 -14.66 5.01 11.66
N GLY A 20 -13.66 4.95 12.52
CA GLY A 20 -13.33 3.73 13.24
C GLY A 20 -12.30 2.85 12.53
N VAL A 21 -11.98 3.10 11.27
CA VAL A 21 -10.93 2.36 10.55
C VAL A 21 -9.62 3.10 10.71
N LYS A 22 -8.64 2.45 11.34
CA LYS A 22 -7.32 3.04 11.55
C LYS A 22 -6.47 2.85 10.31
N VAL A 23 -5.65 3.84 9.99
CA VAL A 23 -4.72 3.78 8.85
C VAL A 23 -3.30 3.93 9.38
N TYR A 24 -2.48 2.93 9.10
CA TYR A 24 -1.06 2.93 9.48
C TYR A 24 -0.22 3.11 8.21
N ARG A 25 0.66 4.09 8.23
CA ARG A 25 1.52 4.44 7.09
C ARG A 25 2.96 4.12 7.45
N GLN A 26 3.56 3.13 6.77
CA GLN A 26 4.94 2.68 6.98
C GLN A 26 5.20 2.10 8.38
N GLU A 27 4.16 1.77 9.11
CA GLU A 27 4.31 1.23 10.46
C GLU A 27 3.31 0.10 10.70
N GLU A 28 3.62 -0.74 11.68
CA GLU A 28 2.73 -1.81 12.10
C GLU A 28 1.92 -1.36 13.31
N PRO A 29 0.68 -1.87 13.49
CA PRO A 29 -0.09 -1.61 14.70
C PRO A 29 0.61 -2.18 15.93
N LEU A 30 0.40 -1.52 17.06
CA LEU A 30 0.87 -2.05 18.34
C LEU A 30 0.11 -3.33 18.70
N GLU A 31 0.74 -4.21 19.49
CA GLU A 31 0.10 -5.48 19.90
C GLU A 31 -1.24 -5.28 20.61
N SER A 32 -1.38 -4.15 21.31
CA SER A 32 -2.62 -3.82 22.03
C SER A 32 -3.73 -3.32 21.12
N GLU A 33 -3.41 -2.98 19.87
CA GLU A 33 -4.39 -2.45 18.94
C GLU A 33 -5.21 -3.59 18.32
N MET A 34 -6.46 -3.29 18.04
CA MET A 34 -7.39 -4.24 17.44
C MET A 34 -7.91 -3.73 16.11
N PRO A 35 -8.14 -4.61 15.11
CA PRO A 35 -8.76 -4.20 13.87
C PRO A 35 -10.15 -3.59 14.12
N PRO A 36 -10.70 -2.81 13.17
CA PRO A 36 -10.31 -2.74 11.76
C PRO A 36 -9.19 -1.75 11.49
N TRP A 37 -8.34 -2.09 10.54
CA TRP A 37 -7.28 -1.18 10.10
C TRP A 37 -6.85 -1.44 8.66
N ILE A 38 -6.09 -0.47 8.14
CA ILE A 38 -5.38 -0.59 6.88
C ILE A 38 -3.92 -0.26 7.15
N ILE A 39 -3.02 -1.09 6.65
CA ILE A 39 -1.58 -0.87 6.73
C ILE A 39 -1.09 -0.60 5.31
N ALA A 40 -0.49 0.56 5.07
CA ALA A 40 0.07 0.91 3.77
C ALA A 40 1.57 1.08 3.90
N ARG A 41 2.30 0.42 3.01
CA ARG A 41 3.76 0.40 3.05
C ARG A 41 4.33 0.55 1.65
N VAL A 42 5.28 1.47 1.51
CA VAL A 42 5.99 1.69 0.25
C VAL A 42 7.41 1.14 0.39
N SER A 43 7.82 0.36 -0.60
CA SER A 43 9.16 -0.21 -0.70
C SER A 43 9.80 0.33 -1.97
N THR A 44 10.93 1.04 -1.85
CA THR A 44 11.57 1.74 -2.96
C THR A 44 12.99 1.25 -3.27
N ASP A 45 13.33 0.10 -2.76
CA ASP A 45 14.71 -0.40 -2.73
C ASP A 45 15.15 -1.16 -3.98
N ARG A 46 14.27 -1.31 -4.98
CA ARG A 46 14.63 -2.02 -6.20
C ARG A 46 15.15 -1.07 -7.26
N HIS A 47 16.33 -1.38 -7.79
CA HIS A 47 16.93 -0.67 -8.89
C HIS A 47 16.82 -1.50 -10.17
N VAL A 48 16.29 -0.89 -11.23
CA VAL A 48 16.36 -1.47 -12.55
C VAL A 48 17.47 -0.73 -13.29
N ALA A 49 18.63 -1.36 -13.40
CA ALA A 49 19.77 -0.77 -14.08
C ALA A 49 19.53 -0.78 -15.58
N ALA A 50 19.61 0.39 -16.21
CA ALA A 50 19.68 0.49 -17.65
C ALA A 50 21.12 0.24 -18.09
N GLU A 51 21.33 -0.54 -19.14
CA GLU A 51 22.68 -0.86 -19.62
C GLU A 51 23.47 0.39 -20.04
N THR A 52 22.77 1.43 -20.46
CA THR A 52 23.42 2.68 -20.88
C THR A 52 23.90 3.52 -19.70
N MET A 53 23.52 3.21 -18.50
CA MET A 53 23.99 3.80 -17.25
C MET A 53 23.73 5.29 -17.08
N ARG A 54 23.07 5.93 -18.02
CA ARG A 54 22.84 7.36 -17.94
C ARG A 54 21.65 7.75 -17.11
N PHE A 55 20.70 6.85 -17.03
CA PHE A 55 19.65 7.07 -16.05
C PHE A 55 19.16 5.73 -15.56
N THR A 56 18.73 5.73 -14.34
CA THR A 56 18.26 4.55 -13.67
C THR A 56 16.79 4.72 -13.35
N ALA A 57 15.97 3.87 -13.93
CA ALA A 57 14.60 3.74 -13.51
C ALA A 57 14.56 2.86 -12.26
N HIS A 58 13.78 3.27 -11.30
CA HIS A 58 13.61 2.51 -10.07
C HIS A 58 12.21 1.90 -10.06
N SER A 59 12.12 0.66 -9.64
CA SER A 59 10.85 -0.01 -9.42
C SER A 59 10.51 0.05 -7.94
N ALA A 60 9.26 0.31 -7.64
CA ALA A 60 8.80 0.38 -6.26
C ALA A 60 7.44 -0.30 -6.13
N MET A 61 7.05 -0.54 -4.90
CA MET A 61 5.80 -1.24 -4.62
C MET A 61 5.08 -0.57 -3.45
N LEU A 62 3.77 -0.38 -3.61
CA LEU A 62 2.88 -0.02 -2.53
C LEU A 62 2.11 -1.27 -2.14
N GLU A 63 2.24 -1.70 -0.90
CA GLU A 63 1.44 -2.78 -0.35
C GLU A 63 0.40 -2.20 0.61
N VAL A 64 -0.85 -2.58 0.39
CA VAL A 64 -1.96 -2.18 1.26
C VAL A 64 -2.60 -3.44 1.81
N ARG A 65 -2.64 -3.55 3.12
CA ARG A 65 -3.25 -4.68 3.81
C ARG A 65 -4.46 -4.19 4.58
N ALA A 66 -5.63 -4.72 4.24
CA ALA A 66 -6.88 -4.40 4.92
C ALA A 66 -7.24 -5.55 5.85
N VAL A 67 -7.56 -5.23 7.09
CA VAL A 67 -7.90 -6.22 8.13
C VAL A 67 -9.19 -5.82 8.82
N SER A 68 -10.13 -6.75 8.88
CA SER A 68 -11.42 -6.55 9.56
C SER A 68 -11.94 -7.86 10.09
N THR A 69 -13.06 -7.82 10.78
CA THR A 69 -13.73 -9.02 11.29
C THR A 69 -14.57 -9.72 10.23
N THR A 70 -14.93 -9.04 9.15
CA THR A 70 -15.78 -9.61 8.08
C THR A 70 -15.12 -9.45 6.71
N ALA A 71 -15.37 -10.43 5.83
CA ALA A 71 -14.90 -10.38 4.46
C ALA A 71 -15.58 -9.23 3.68
N ASP A 72 -16.86 -8.97 3.96
CA ASP A 72 -17.61 -7.92 3.29
C ASP A 72 -16.99 -6.55 3.53
N SER A 73 -16.60 -6.24 4.77
CA SER A 73 -15.94 -4.96 5.08
C SER A 73 -14.63 -4.81 4.33
N VAL A 74 -13.80 -5.85 4.33
CA VAL A 74 -12.52 -5.83 3.64
C VAL A 74 -12.72 -5.65 2.14
N ASN A 75 -13.68 -6.34 1.56
CA ASN A 75 -13.97 -6.24 0.13
C ASN A 75 -14.52 -4.87 -0.26
N ILE A 76 -15.39 -4.29 0.55
CA ILE A 76 -15.90 -2.93 0.31
C ILE A 76 -14.74 -1.93 0.31
N TRP A 77 -13.86 -1.99 1.31
CA TRP A 77 -12.72 -1.09 1.37
C TRP A 77 -11.80 -1.24 0.18
N CYS A 78 -11.51 -2.49 -0.23
CA CYS A 78 -10.61 -2.73 -1.35
C CYS A 78 -11.25 -2.38 -2.69
N ASP A 79 -12.45 -2.87 -2.96
CA ASP A 79 -13.08 -2.73 -4.27
C ASP A 79 -13.68 -1.34 -4.50
N ASP A 80 -14.29 -0.76 -3.47
CA ASP A 80 -15.01 0.51 -3.63
C ASP A 80 -14.16 1.72 -3.27
N MET A 81 -13.11 1.58 -2.47
CA MET A 81 -12.33 2.70 -1.96
C MET A 81 -10.85 2.66 -2.38
N LEU A 82 -10.12 1.60 -2.07
CA LEU A 82 -8.68 1.54 -2.29
C LEU A 82 -8.31 1.39 -3.76
N ILE A 83 -8.88 0.42 -4.45
CA ILE A 83 -8.55 0.20 -5.86
C ILE A 83 -8.92 1.42 -6.72
N PRO A 84 -10.13 2.00 -6.61
CA PRO A 84 -10.45 3.21 -7.38
C PRO A 84 -9.56 4.41 -7.08
N ALA A 85 -9.07 4.52 -5.85
CA ALA A 85 -8.22 5.65 -5.47
C ALA A 85 -6.76 5.47 -5.90
N LEU A 86 -6.30 4.24 -6.05
CA LEU A 86 -4.89 3.93 -6.26
C LEU A 86 -4.58 3.41 -7.66
N ALA A 87 -5.43 2.56 -8.22
CA ALA A 87 -5.15 1.92 -9.50
C ALA A 87 -5.14 2.93 -10.64
N ASN A 88 -4.08 2.89 -11.44
CA ASN A 88 -3.90 3.77 -12.59
C ASN A 88 -3.83 5.26 -12.23
N ARG A 89 -3.49 5.56 -10.96
CA ARG A 89 -3.30 6.92 -10.48
C ARG A 89 -1.82 7.21 -10.33
N SER A 90 -1.43 8.43 -10.66
CA SER A 90 -0.09 8.92 -10.43
C SER A 90 -0.09 9.83 -9.21
N PRO A 91 0.91 9.72 -8.32
CA PRO A 91 1.02 10.66 -7.21
C PRO A 91 1.16 12.08 -7.71
N THR A 92 0.72 13.05 -6.91
CA THR A 92 1.05 14.44 -7.16
C THR A 92 2.56 14.54 -7.15
N ARG A 93 3.13 15.07 -8.25
CA ARG A 93 4.57 15.03 -8.50
C ARG A 93 5.34 15.68 -7.35
N PRO A 94 6.11 14.91 -6.56
CA PRO A 94 7.04 15.54 -5.64
C PRO A 94 8.13 16.26 -6.43
N PRO A 95 8.57 17.45 -6.01
CA PRO A 95 9.57 18.18 -6.76
C PRO A 95 10.83 17.34 -6.99
N GLY A 96 11.30 17.29 -8.22
CA GLY A 96 12.52 16.55 -8.58
C GLY A 96 12.31 15.07 -8.88
N TYR A 97 11.09 14.55 -8.82
CA TYR A 97 10.82 13.16 -9.17
C TYR A 97 9.87 13.05 -10.34
N THR A 98 10.07 12.01 -11.13
CA THR A 98 9.10 11.55 -12.13
C THR A 98 8.54 10.23 -11.64
N VAL A 99 7.24 10.13 -11.50
CA VAL A 99 6.59 8.95 -10.93
C VAL A 99 5.51 8.47 -11.88
N GLY A 100 5.56 7.19 -12.21
CA GLY A 100 4.56 6.55 -13.06
C GLY A 100 3.28 6.23 -12.31
N GLN A 101 2.32 5.70 -13.06
CA GLN A 101 1.04 5.28 -12.47
C GLN A 101 1.23 4.02 -11.63
N LEU A 102 0.43 3.90 -10.58
CA LEU A 102 0.35 2.68 -9.81
C LEU A 102 -0.45 1.64 -10.60
N THR A 103 0.12 0.45 -10.72
CA THR A 103 -0.53 -0.67 -11.41
C THR A 103 -0.77 -1.79 -10.41
N LEU A 104 -2.03 -2.19 -10.25
CA LEU A 104 -2.37 -3.31 -9.38
C LEU A 104 -1.76 -4.59 -9.97
N CYS A 105 -0.81 -5.19 -9.28
CA CYS A 105 -0.11 -6.39 -9.74
C CYS A 105 -0.43 -7.64 -8.93
N GLU A 106 -0.90 -7.49 -7.70
CA GLU A 106 -1.33 -8.63 -6.88
C GLU A 106 -2.54 -8.25 -6.05
N ASP A 107 -3.48 -9.18 -5.93
CA ASP A 107 -4.66 -9.10 -5.08
C ASP A 107 -4.90 -10.48 -4.51
N SER A 108 -4.74 -10.63 -3.21
CA SER A 108 -4.89 -11.92 -2.57
C SER A 108 -6.34 -12.41 -2.49
N GLY A 109 -7.30 -11.49 -2.67
CA GLY A 109 -8.66 -11.77 -2.23
C GLY A 109 -8.76 -11.84 -0.72
N ALA A 110 -9.95 -11.83 -0.18
CA ALA A 110 -10.14 -11.92 1.26
C ALA A 110 -9.83 -13.35 1.74
N TYR A 111 -9.08 -13.46 2.82
CA TYR A 111 -8.78 -14.75 3.45
C TYR A 111 -8.74 -14.58 4.96
N ALA A 112 -8.97 -15.71 5.66
CA ALA A 112 -8.96 -15.71 7.11
C ALA A 112 -7.54 -15.86 7.64
N ALA A 113 -7.18 -15.05 8.64
CA ALA A 113 -5.87 -15.12 9.28
C ALA A 113 -5.96 -14.63 10.72
N GLY A 114 -5.10 -15.15 11.59
CA GLY A 114 -4.89 -14.59 12.92
C GLY A 114 -3.97 -13.38 12.84
N LEU A 115 -3.97 -12.57 13.89
CA LEU A 115 -3.07 -11.42 13.96
C LEU A 115 -1.63 -11.86 14.24
N THR A 116 -1.47 -12.98 14.96
CA THR A 116 -0.18 -13.58 15.24
C THR A 116 -0.24 -15.07 14.93
N ALA A 117 0.92 -15.72 14.80
CA ALA A 117 1.00 -17.14 14.53
C ALA A 117 0.33 -17.98 15.62
N ASP A 118 0.30 -17.47 16.86
CA ASP A 118 -0.24 -18.18 18.00
C ASP A 118 -1.74 -17.92 18.23
N ASP A 119 -2.32 -16.96 17.48
CA ASP A 119 -3.71 -16.58 17.64
C ASP A 119 -4.60 -17.50 16.81
N THR A 120 -4.90 -18.68 17.37
CA THR A 120 -5.77 -19.64 16.71
C THR A 120 -7.25 -19.43 17.08
N ALA A 121 -7.54 -18.66 18.13
CA ALA A 121 -8.88 -18.44 18.64
C ALA A 121 -9.62 -17.31 17.94
N ARG A 122 -8.87 -16.35 17.40
CA ARG A 122 -9.42 -15.17 16.71
C ARG A 122 -8.94 -15.14 15.28
N ARG A 123 -9.89 -15.21 14.37
CA ARG A 123 -9.57 -15.09 12.96
C ARG A 123 -10.18 -13.81 12.41
N TYR A 124 -9.37 -13.07 11.68
CA TYR A 124 -9.78 -11.87 10.99
C TYR A 124 -9.79 -12.14 9.51
N GLN A 125 -10.43 -11.27 8.75
CA GLN A 125 -10.38 -11.29 7.31
C GLN A 125 -9.32 -10.30 6.84
N VAL A 126 -8.44 -10.76 5.97
CA VAL A 126 -7.32 -9.99 5.47
C VAL A 126 -7.35 -10.00 3.95
N ARG A 127 -7.08 -8.86 3.33
CA ARG A 127 -6.89 -8.78 1.89
C ARG A 127 -5.70 -7.87 1.62
N VAL A 128 -4.79 -8.36 0.78
CA VAL A 128 -3.55 -7.66 0.46
C VAL A 128 -3.58 -7.26 -1.00
N LEU A 129 -3.37 -5.97 -1.25
CA LEU A 129 -3.24 -5.40 -2.58
C LEU A 129 -1.82 -4.91 -2.76
N ARG A 130 -1.20 -5.21 -3.90
CA ARG A 130 0.12 -4.70 -4.23
C ARG A 130 0.06 -3.97 -5.55
N PHE A 131 0.60 -2.74 -5.53
CA PHE A 131 0.66 -1.87 -6.69
C PHE A 131 2.12 -1.63 -7.02
N ARG A 132 2.47 -1.77 -8.30
CA ARG A 132 3.80 -1.49 -8.79
C ARG A 132 3.83 -0.13 -9.44
N PHE A 133 4.92 0.59 -9.26
CA PHE A 133 5.15 1.84 -9.98
C PHE A 133 6.65 2.03 -10.21
N THR A 134 6.97 2.89 -11.17
CA THR A 134 8.36 3.26 -11.46
C THR A 134 8.55 4.72 -11.10
N TRP A 135 9.77 5.07 -10.74
CA TRP A 135 10.12 6.44 -10.43
C TRP A 135 11.56 6.72 -10.83
N SER A 136 11.85 7.96 -11.05
CA SER A 136 13.21 8.42 -11.32
C SER A 136 13.36 9.84 -10.81
N ARG A 137 14.59 10.24 -10.60
CA ARG A 137 14.94 11.63 -10.31
C ARG A 137 16.12 12.04 -11.20
N PRO A 138 16.16 13.29 -11.60
CA PRO A 138 17.22 13.79 -12.49
C PRO A 138 18.58 13.71 -11.85
#